data_6eeb87e72d7197b55cb4e2224c3b2cd7
#
_entry.id   6eeb87e72d7197b55cb4e2224c3b2cd7
#
_cell.length_a   1.000
_cell.length_b   1.000
_cell.length_c   1.000
_cell.angle_alpha   90.00
_cell.angle_beta   90.00
_cell.angle_gamma   90.00
#
_symmetry.space_group_name_H-M   'P 1'
#
loop_
_entity.id
_entity.type
_entity.pdbx_description
1 polymer ?
#
loop_
_entity_poly.entity_id
_entity_poly.type
_entity_poly.pdbx_seq_one_letter_code
_entity_poly.pdbx_strand_id
1 'polypeptide(L)'
;MNQEWFSSRLAKIRCERKLSARDLSLSLGQSAGYINKIENQKSLPSMQVFFYLCEYLRITPQEFFDQNVTHPLLLKEIMMELEKMDSVQLEHILNITKDINDSKTFSHKR
;
A
#
# COMPACT_ATOMS: atom_id res chain seq x y z
N MET A 1 0.62 8.77 5.87
CA MET A 1 0.63 8.67 4.39
C MET A 1 0.38 10.06 3.82
N ASN A 2 1.27 10.53 2.99
CA ASN A 2 1.22 11.88 2.42
C ASN A 2 1.94 11.88 1.06
N GLN A 3 2.17 13.06 0.49
CA GLN A 3 2.86 13.21 -0.80
C GLN A 3 4.29 12.66 -0.75
N GLU A 4 5.00 12.91 0.34
CA GLU A 4 6.35 12.38 0.53
C GLU A 4 6.36 10.85 0.54
N TRP A 5 5.41 10.24 1.25
CA TRP A 5 5.25 8.80 1.28
C TRP A 5 4.98 8.25 -0.13
N PHE A 6 4.08 8.89 -0.87
CA PHE A 6 3.73 8.48 -2.24
C PHE A 6 4.95 8.52 -3.15
N SER A 7 5.71 9.60 -3.11
CA SER A 7 6.91 9.79 -3.92
C SER A 7 7.95 8.70 -3.64
N SER A 8 8.20 8.43 -2.37
CA SER A 8 9.15 7.40 -1.95
C SER A 8 8.69 6.00 -2.34
N ARG A 9 7.39 5.73 -2.19
CA ARG A 9 6.81 4.44 -2.55
C ARG A 9 6.93 4.17 -4.05
N LEU A 10 6.61 5.17 -4.85
CA LEU A 10 6.74 5.06 -6.31
C LEU A 10 8.18 4.79 -6.74
N ALA A 11 9.12 5.56 -6.19
CA ALA A 11 10.55 5.37 -6.50
C ALA A 11 11.02 3.96 -6.14
N LYS A 12 10.60 3.46 -4.99
CA LYS A 12 10.97 2.11 -4.54
C LYS A 12 10.44 1.03 -5.49
N ILE A 13 9.16 1.10 -5.85
CA ILE A 13 8.56 0.12 -6.75
C ILE A 13 9.20 0.19 -8.13
N ARG A 14 9.40 1.40 -8.65
CA ARG A 14 10.04 1.61 -9.95
C ARG A 14 11.43 0.97 -9.97
N CYS A 15 12.24 1.23 -8.94
CA CYS A 15 13.59 0.67 -8.84
C CYS A 15 13.56 -0.86 -8.74
N GLU A 16 12.62 -1.42 -7.99
CA GLU A 16 12.44 -2.88 -7.88
C GLU A 16 12.11 -3.51 -9.25
N ARG A 17 11.38 -2.78 -10.09
CA ARG A 17 11.06 -3.21 -11.46
C ARG A 17 12.17 -2.90 -12.46
N LYS A 18 13.26 -2.26 -12.01
CA LYS A 18 14.42 -1.89 -12.85
C LYS A 18 14.04 -0.99 -14.01
N LEU A 19 13.13 -0.06 -13.76
CA LEU A 19 12.69 0.91 -14.76
C LEU A 19 13.28 2.28 -14.46
N SER A 20 13.69 3.01 -15.50
CA SER A 20 14.07 4.40 -15.34
C SER A 20 12.83 5.28 -15.21
N ALA A 21 12.97 6.43 -14.53
CA ALA A 21 11.86 7.38 -14.41
C ALA A 21 11.42 7.88 -15.79
N ARG A 22 12.38 8.11 -16.69
CA ARG A 22 12.08 8.54 -18.05
C ARG A 22 11.28 7.50 -18.82
N ASP A 23 11.72 6.24 -18.81
CA ASP A 23 11.04 5.17 -19.53
C ASP A 23 9.63 4.95 -19.00
N LEU A 24 9.46 4.97 -17.70
CA LEU A 24 8.14 4.85 -17.10
C LEU A 24 7.24 6.02 -17.52
N SER A 25 7.75 7.26 -17.50
CA SER A 25 7.01 8.43 -17.95
C SER A 25 6.50 8.27 -19.36
N LEU A 26 7.38 7.90 -20.28
CA LEU A 26 7.05 7.73 -21.70
C LEU A 26 6.07 6.58 -21.90
N SER A 27 6.22 5.50 -21.16
CA SER A 27 5.31 4.34 -21.21
C SER A 27 3.89 4.68 -20.78
N LEU A 28 3.75 5.70 -19.93
CA LEU A 28 2.44 6.18 -19.48
C LEU A 28 1.85 7.24 -20.44
N GLY A 29 2.53 7.52 -21.56
CA GLY A 29 2.09 8.56 -22.49
C GLY A 29 2.32 9.97 -21.98
N GLN A 30 3.22 10.15 -21.02
CA GLN A 30 3.50 11.44 -20.39
C GLN A 30 4.84 12.00 -20.90
N SER A 31 5.16 13.23 -20.51
CA SER A 31 6.46 13.83 -20.83
C SER A 31 7.57 13.09 -20.09
N ALA A 32 8.81 13.20 -20.59
CA ALA A 32 9.95 12.47 -20.06
C ALA A 32 10.25 12.75 -18.59
N GLY A 33 9.90 13.94 -18.10
CA GLY A 33 10.11 14.32 -16.69
C GLY A 33 8.96 14.08 -15.75
N TYR A 34 7.89 13.43 -16.21
CA TYR A 34 6.65 13.28 -15.44
C TYR A 34 6.86 12.54 -14.13
N ILE A 35 7.44 11.37 -14.17
CA ILE A 35 7.70 10.55 -12.97
C ILE A 35 8.70 11.24 -12.05
N ASN A 36 9.73 11.87 -12.62
CA ASN A 36 10.71 12.58 -11.83
C ASN A 36 10.08 13.69 -10.99
N LYS A 37 9.11 14.43 -11.55
CA LYS A 37 8.39 15.46 -10.80
C LYS A 37 7.61 14.88 -9.64
N ILE A 38 6.99 13.71 -9.82
CA ILE A 38 6.26 13.04 -8.75
C ILE A 38 7.24 12.58 -7.66
N GLU A 39 8.33 11.95 -8.04
CA GLU A 39 9.32 11.44 -7.08
C GLU A 39 10.03 12.56 -6.32
N ASN A 40 10.09 13.76 -6.91
CA ASN A 40 10.65 14.94 -6.24
C ASN A 40 9.58 15.77 -5.51
N GLN A 41 8.41 15.22 -5.30
CA GLN A 41 7.31 15.83 -4.53
C GLN A 41 6.78 17.14 -5.14
N LYS A 42 6.93 17.32 -6.44
CA LYS A 42 6.44 18.52 -7.14
C LYS A 42 5.01 18.36 -7.66
N SER A 43 4.56 17.13 -7.84
CA SER A 43 3.21 16.86 -8.31
C SER A 43 2.76 15.47 -7.89
N LEU A 44 1.47 15.21 -8.01
CA LEU A 44 0.86 13.89 -7.87
C LEU A 44 0.18 13.53 -9.19
N PRO A 45 0.07 12.24 -9.53
CA PRO A 45 -0.64 11.85 -10.74
C PRO A 45 -2.13 12.07 -10.59
N SER A 46 -2.84 12.23 -11.72
CA SER A 46 -4.29 12.08 -11.71
C SER A 46 -4.65 10.63 -11.37
N MET A 47 -5.88 10.39 -10.92
CA MET A 47 -6.32 9.04 -10.64
C MET A 47 -6.26 8.14 -11.87
N GLN A 48 -6.60 8.67 -13.03
CA GLN A 48 -6.54 7.91 -14.27
C GLN A 48 -5.12 7.44 -14.58
N VAL A 49 -4.16 8.36 -14.50
CA VAL A 49 -2.75 8.02 -14.74
C VAL A 49 -2.24 7.07 -13.65
N PHE A 50 -2.69 7.24 -12.41
CA PHE A 50 -2.32 6.34 -11.33
C PHE A 50 -2.78 4.91 -11.61
N PHE A 51 -3.99 4.72 -12.14
CA PHE A 51 -4.46 3.38 -12.50
C PHE A 51 -3.61 2.77 -13.63
N TYR A 52 -3.26 3.56 -14.63
CA TYR A 52 -2.35 3.10 -15.70
C TYR A 52 -0.97 2.76 -15.16
N LEU A 53 -0.48 3.56 -14.21
CA LEU A 53 0.79 3.31 -13.52
C LEU A 53 0.78 1.94 -12.84
N CYS A 54 -0.26 1.65 -12.08
CA CYS A 54 -0.42 0.37 -11.40
C CYS A 54 -0.47 -0.79 -12.39
N GLU A 55 -1.22 -0.66 -13.47
CA GLU A 55 -1.30 -1.68 -14.52
C GLU A 55 0.09 -1.95 -15.13
N TYR A 56 0.80 -0.89 -15.46
CA TYR A 56 2.14 -1.02 -16.06
C TYR A 56 3.13 -1.68 -15.11
N LEU A 57 3.08 -1.32 -13.83
CA LEU A 57 3.94 -1.89 -12.80
C LEU A 57 3.48 -3.27 -12.32
N ARG A 58 2.33 -3.74 -12.80
CA ARG A 58 1.73 -5.03 -12.43
C ARG A 58 1.48 -5.16 -10.93
N ILE A 59 0.95 -4.11 -10.34
CA ILE A 59 0.49 -4.10 -8.96
C ILE A 59 -0.92 -3.55 -8.92
N THR A 60 -1.67 -3.90 -7.88
CA THR A 60 -2.98 -3.30 -7.66
C THR A 60 -2.81 -1.98 -6.90
N PRO A 61 -3.79 -1.05 -7.01
CA PRO A 61 -3.78 0.14 -6.16
C PRO A 61 -3.70 -0.19 -4.68
N GLN A 62 -4.35 -1.26 -4.25
CA GLN A 62 -4.28 -1.73 -2.87
C GLN A 62 -2.85 -2.10 -2.47
N GLU A 63 -2.15 -2.86 -3.32
CA GLU A 63 -0.75 -3.23 -3.08
C GLU A 63 0.16 -2.02 -3.06
N PHE A 64 -0.12 -1.01 -3.90
CA PHE A 64 0.65 0.22 -3.90
C PHE A 64 0.60 0.91 -2.54
N PHE A 65 -0.58 0.99 -1.94
CA PHE A 65 -0.79 1.67 -0.66
C PHE A 65 -0.56 0.79 0.56
N ASP A 66 -0.19 -0.47 0.35
CA ASP A 66 0.05 -1.38 1.46
C ASP A 66 1.36 -1.01 2.17
N GLN A 67 1.24 -0.65 3.44
CA GLN A 67 2.40 -0.41 4.29
C GLN A 67 2.90 -1.76 4.81
N ASN A 68 4.19 -1.82 5.15
CA ASN A 68 4.86 -3.04 5.55
C ASN A 68 4.04 -3.86 6.54
N VAL A 69 3.58 -5.01 6.08
CA VAL A 69 2.85 -5.97 6.89
C VAL A 69 3.83 -7.07 7.30
N THR A 70 4.00 -7.27 8.61
CA THR A 70 4.65 -8.48 9.12
C THR A 70 3.63 -9.61 9.03
N HIS A 71 4.01 -10.77 8.60
CA HIS A 71 3.14 -11.95 8.44
C HIS A 71 2.03 -11.76 7.38
N PRO A 72 2.38 -11.41 6.13
CA PRO A 72 1.37 -11.11 5.11
C PRO A 72 0.46 -12.28 4.75
N LEU A 73 0.98 -13.50 4.71
CA LEU A 73 0.18 -14.69 4.38
C LEU A 73 -0.81 -15.02 5.49
N LEU A 74 -0.37 -14.94 6.74
CA LEU A 74 -1.21 -15.23 7.89
C LEU A 74 -2.33 -14.20 8.03
N LEU A 75 -2.02 -12.92 7.85
CA LEU A 75 -3.03 -11.86 7.87
C LEU A 75 -4.04 -12.02 6.73
N LYS A 76 -3.58 -12.42 5.55
CA LYS A 76 -4.48 -12.69 4.42
C LYS A 76 -5.46 -13.81 4.75
N GLU A 77 -4.98 -14.90 5.33
CA GLU A 77 -5.83 -16.02 5.73
C GLU A 77 -6.88 -15.59 6.77
N ILE A 78 -6.45 -14.80 7.76
CA ILE A 78 -7.35 -14.27 8.79
C ILE A 78 -8.42 -13.40 8.15
N MET A 79 -8.04 -12.50 7.25
CA MET A 79 -8.99 -11.63 6.56
C MET A 79 -10.00 -12.43 5.74
N MET A 80 -9.57 -13.47 5.07
CA MET A 80 -10.47 -14.33 4.29
C MET A 80 -11.53 -14.98 5.19
N GLU A 81 -11.15 -15.41 6.38
CA GLU A 81 -12.10 -15.99 7.33
C GLU A 81 -13.03 -14.92 7.91
N LEU A 82 -12.51 -13.75 8.24
CA LEU A 82 -13.31 -12.66 8.78
C LEU A 82 -14.38 -12.17 7.80
N GLU A 83 -14.08 -12.19 6.51
CA GLU A 83 -15.01 -11.75 5.46
C GLU A 83 -16.26 -12.62 5.37
N LYS A 84 -16.22 -13.84 5.89
CA LYS A 84 -17.35 -14.77 5.91
C LYS A 84 -18.32 -14.50 7.09
N MET A 85 -17.95 -13.64 8.02
CA MET A 85 -18.68 -13.39 9.24
C MET A 85 -19.69 -12.25 9.10
N ASP A 86 -20.78 -12.32 9.88
CA ASP A 86 -21.73 -11.22 9.99
C ASP A 86 -21.22 -10.15 10.97
N SER A 87 -21.95 -9.05 11.08
CA SER A 87 -21.55 -7.91 11.91
C SER A 87 -21.42 -8.25 13.39
N VAL A 88 -22.30 -9.12 13.90
CA VAL A 88 -22.27 -9.52 15.31
C VAL A 88 -21.03 -10.36 15.61
N GLN A 89 -20.74 -11.31 14.73
CA GLN A 89 -19.54 -12.15 14.87
C GLN A 89 -18.27 -11.31 14.78
N LEU A 90 -18.22 -10.36 13.87
CA LEU A 90 -17.07 -9.45 13.74
C LEU A 90 -16.86 -8.61 14.98
N GLU A 91 -17.95 -8.15 15.63
CA GLU A 91 -17.83 -7.42 16.90
C GLU A 91 -17.21 -8.28 18.00
N HIS A 92 -17.60 -9.54 18.10
CA HIS A 92 -17.01 -10.47 19.07
C HIS A 92 -15.53 -10.66 18.83
N ILE A 93 -15.15 -10.85 17.56
CA ILE A 93 -13.73 -11.01 17.19
C ILE A 93 -12.95 -9.73 17.50
N LEU A 94 -13.52 -8.58 17.20
CA LEU A 94 -12.87 -7.30 17.50
C LEU A 94 -12.61 -7.15 19.01
N ASN A 95 -13.59 -7.50 19.85
CA ASN A 95 -13.44 -7.40 21.30
C ASN A 95 -12.36 -8.33 21.83
N ILE A 96 -12.33 -9.57 21.34
CA ILE A 96 -11.29 -10.54 21.71
C ILE A 96 -9.91 -10.01 21.29
N THR A 97 -9.81 -9.49 20.07
CA THR A 97 -8.55 -8.97 19.55
C THR A 97 -8.06 -7.77 20.37
N LYS A 98 -8.95 -6.88 20.74
CA LYS A 98 -8.63 -5.74 21.62
C LYS A 98 -8.11 -6.22 22.98
N ASP A 99 -8.77 -7.20 23.56
CA ASP A 99 -8.36 -7.76 24.85
C ASP A 99 -6.96 -8.37 24.77
N ILE A 100 -6.67 -9.10 23.73
CA ILE A 100 -5.35 -9.70 23.51
C ILE A 100 -4.29 -8.59 23.38
N ASN A 101 -4.56 -7.57 22.61
CA ASN A 101 -3.62 -6.45 22.40
C ASN A 101 -3.40 -5.66 23.67
N ASP A 102 -4.43 -5.37 24.43
CA ASP A 102 -4.34 -4.66 25.71
C ASP A 102 -3.55 -5.47 26.72
N SER A 103 -3.82 -6.75 26.83
CA SER A 103 -3.08 -7.66 27.70
C SER A 103 -1.61 -7.72 27.35
N LYS A 104 -1.29 -7.81 26.05
CA LYS A 104 0.07 -7.84 25.54
C LYS A 104 0.79 -6.51 25.82
N THR A 105 0.12 -5.39 25.58
CA THR A 105 0.65 -4.05 25.85
C THR A 105 0.94 -3.89 27.34
N PHE A 106 0.03 -4.34 28.17
CA PHE A 106 0.18 -4.29 29.62
C PHE A 106 1.38 -5.13 30.07
N SER A 107 1.54 -6.33 29.50
CA SER A 107 2.68 -7.21 29.81
C SER A 107 4.01 -6.58 29.42
N HIS A 108 4.06 -5.85 28.32
CA HIS A 108 5.29 -5.17 27.87
C HIS A 108 5.68 -4.00 28.74
N LYS A 109 4.77 -3.41 29.49
CA LYS A 109 5.04 -2.30 30.38
C LYS A 109 5.67 -2.73 31.70
N ARG A 110 5.69 -4.02 31.95
CA ARG A 110 6.32 -4.60 33.15
C ARG A 110 7.73 -5.05 32.82
#